data_f96aee6541d95e678884b76f5caa6e15
#
_entry.id   f96aee6541d95e678884b76f5caa6e15
#
_cell.length_a   1.000
_cell.length_b   1.000
_cell.length_c   1.000
_cell.angle_alpha   90.00
_cell.angle_beta   90.00
_cell.angle_gamma   90.00
#
_symmetry.space_group_name_H-M   'P 1'
#
loop_
_entity.id
_entity.type
_entity.pdbx_description
1 polymer ?
#
loop_
_entity_poly.entity_id
_entity_poly.type
_entity_poly.pdbx_seq_one_letter_code
_entity_poly.pdbx_strand_id
1 'polypeptide(L)'
;APRSCGILSRVKGMRGRLFVMTGARGVGKGTVRAKVLERTRLFYSISMTTRPPRPGEVDGVDYYFVDRPTFEALVREDGFLEYAEYVGHLYGTPRAPVERALSRGEDVLLEIEVQGALQVKRAVPEAVLIFLLPPSLSELKRRLVYRGKDSPEKIQKRLEQAEWEIRNAHLFDYVVVNDVLEEAVADFLAILTAERRRSGRMGEALEMALRRDLALEAELDEILRRRYGGTGH
;
A
#
# COMPACT_ATOMS: atom_id res chain seq x y z
N ALA A 1 -3.03 -17.29 20.92
CA ALA A 1 -3.02 -17.17 19.46
C ALA A 1 -4.44 -16.81 18.98
N PRO A 2 -4.65 -15.67 18.34
CA PRO A 2 -5.98 -15.30 17.86
C PRO A 2 -6.30 -16.03 16.56
N ARG A 3 -7.30 -16.89 16.61
CA ARG A 3 -7.90 -17.52 15.43
C ARG A 3 -8.98 -16.59 14.86
N SER A 4 -8.61 -15.48 14.25
CA SER A 4 -9.58 -14.59 13.61
C SER A 4 -9.40 -14.44 12.10
N CYS A 5 -8.62 -15.33 11.47
CA CYS A 5 -8.25 -15.18 10.05
C CYS A 5 -9.08 -16.01 9.06
N GLY A 6 -10.10 -16.79 9.52
CA GLY A 6 -10.71 -17.81 8.67
C GLY A 6 -11.77 -17.32 7.68
N ILE A 7 -12.53 -16.30 8.00
CA ILE A 7 -13.71 -15.91 7.21
C ILE A 7 -13.38 -14.82 6.18
N LEU A 8 -12.49 -13.90 6.52
CA LEU A 8 -12.15 -12.77 5.65
C LEU A 8 -11.10 -13.07 4.58
N SER A 9 -10.41 -14.23 4.69
CA SER A 9 -9.44 -14.67 3.68
C SER A 9 -10.07 -15.40 2.47
N ARG A 10 -11.39 -15.60 2.48
CA ARG A 10 -12.12 -16.34 1.43
C ARG A 10 -13.06 -15.47 0.61
N VAL A 11 -12.78 -14.19 0.44
CA VAL A 11 -13.54 -13.35 -0.48
C VAL A 11 -13.16 -13.74 -1.91
N LYS A 12 -13.74 -14.83 -2.43
CA LYS A 12 -13.63 -15.20 -3.83
C LYS A 12 -14.33 -14.14 -4.68
N GLY A 13 -13.56 -13.45 -5.49
CA GLY A 13 -14.08 -12.55 -6.51
C GLY A 13 -13.93 -11.06 -6.25
N MET A 14 -13.48 -10.62 -5.07
CA MET A 14 -13.22 -9.20 -4.81
C MET A 14 -11.83 -8.82 -5.31
N ARG A 15 -11.77 -7.73 -6.09
CA ARG A 15 -10.52 -7.11 -6.54
C ARG A 15 -9.69 -6.64 -5.32
N GLY A 16 -8.39 -6.86 -5.36
CA GLY A 16 -7.46 -6.34 -4.35
C GLY A 16 -7.43 -4.81 -4.34
N ARG A 17 -6.83 -4.25 -3.29
CA ARG A 17 -6.69 -2.81 -3.11
C ARG A 17 -5.27 -2.36 -3.45
N LEU A 18 -5.16 -1.21 -4.12
CA LEU A 18 -3.87 -0.61 -4.44
C LEU A 18 -3.49 0.41 -3.38
N PHE A 19 -2.35 0.18 -2.71
CA PHE A 19 -1.76 1.10 -1.74
C PHE A 19 -0.47 1.67 -2.31
N VAL A 20 -0.29 2.96 -2.15
CA VAL A 20 0.90 3.69 -2.62
C VAL A 20 1.54 4.39 -1.43
N MET A 21 2.78 4.03 -1.14
CA MET A 21 3.59 4.68 -0.10
C MET A 21 4.57 5.65 -0.75
N THR A 22 4.60 6.86 -0.22
CA THR A 22 5.53 7.92 -0.63
C THR A 22 6.16 8.54 0.60
N GLY A 23 7.30 9.15 0.44
CA GLY A 23 7.98 9.89 1.50
C GLY A 23 9.35 10.36 1.03
N ALA A 24 9.90 11.33 1.73
CA ALA A 24 11.20 11.91 1.41
C ALA A 24 12.33 10.87 1.53
N ARG A 25 13.38 11.07 0.76
CA ARG A 25 14.58 10.27 0.87
C ARG A 25 15.19 10.43 2.27
N GLY A 26 15.53 9.31 2.91
CA GLY A 26 16.03 9.29 4.29
C GLY A 26 14.95 9.18 5.36
N VAL A 27 13.67 9.19 5.00
CA VAL A 27 12.56 9.04 5.98
C VAL A 27 12.40 7.61 6.50
N GLY A 28 12.99 6.62 5.83
CA GLY A 28 12.93 5.22 6.25
C GLY A 28 11.88 4.38 5.54
N LYS A 29 11.49 4.73 4.32
CA LYS A 29 10.51 3.99 3.50
C LYS A 29 10.83 2.51 3.38
N GLY A 30 12.06 2.17 3.02
CA GLY A 30 12.46 0.78 2.81
C GLY A 30 12.34 -0.09 4.06
N THR A 31 12.67 0.47 5.21
CA THR A 31 12.58 -0.25 6.50
C THR A 31 11.13 -0.45 6.93
N VAL A 32 10.28 0.58 6.77
CA VAL A 32 8.84 0.45 7.05
C VAL A 32 8.22 -0.58 6.11
N ARG A 33 8.50 -0.48 4.80
CA ARG A 33 8.03 -1.44 3.81
C ARG A 33 8.40 -2.88 4.17
N ALA A 34 9.67 -3.14 4.47
CA ALA A 34 10.14 -4.48 4.80
C ALA A 34 9.37 -5.07 5.99
N LYS A 35 9.18 -4.30 7.05
CA LYS A 35 8.44 -4.76 8.23
C LYS A 35 6.95 -4.96 7.96
N VAL A 36 6.33 -4.10 7.17
CA VAL A 36 4.93 -4.26 6.76
C VAL A 36 4.75 -5.54 5.95
N LEU A 37 5.65 -5.81 4.99
CA LEU A 37 5.59 -7.02 4.16
C LEU A 37 5.80 -8.31 4.97
N GLU A 38 6.55 -8.26 6.07
CA GLU A 38 6.70 -9.39 7.00
C GLU A 38 5.42 -9.69 7.78
N ARG A 39 4.59 -8.69 8.07
CA ARG A 39 3.46 -8.77 9.00
C ARG A 39 2.10 -8.88 8.34
N THR A 40 2.00 -8.60 7.05
CA THR A 40 0.76 -8.69 6.30
C THR A 40 1.01 -9.16 4.88
N ARG A 41 -0.01 -9.74 4.27
CA ARG A 41 0.08 -10.20 2.90
C ARG A 41 -0.16 -9.04 1.94
N LEU A 42 0.90 -8.64 1.23
CA LEU A 42 0.89 -7.63 0.18
C LEU A 42 1.76 -8.10 -0.99
N PHE A 43 1.31 -7.86 -2.19
CA PHE A 43 2.15 -7.96 -3.37
C PHE A 43 2.91 -6.64 -3.55
N TYR A 44 4.21 -6.66 -3.34
CA TYR A 44 5.07 -5.50 -3.59
C TYR A 44 5.44 -5.46 -5.07
N SER A 45 4.94 -4.44 -5.80
CA SER A 45 5.21 -4.29 -7.22
C SER A 45 6.39 -3.36 -7.43
N ILE A 46 7.45 -3.89 -8.04
CA ILE A 46 8.66 -3.13 -8.35
C ILE A 46 8.49 -2.29 -9.61
N SER A 47 9.28 -1.23 -9.70
CA SER A 47 9.32 -0.33 -10.85
C SER A 47 10.20 -0.87 -11.98
N MET A 48 9.96 -0.38 -13.17
CA MET A 48 10.80 -0.59 -14.35
C MET A 48 11.68 0.65 -14.57
N THR A 49 12.91 0.46 -15.01
CA THR A 49 13.83 1.56 -15.29
C THR A 49 14.75 1.25 -16.47
N THR A 50 15.15 2.32 -17.16
CA THR A 50 16.19 2.27 -18.19
C THR A 50 17.60 2.51 -17.63
N ARG A 51 17.70 2.86 -16.34
CA ARG A 51 18.99 2.99 -15.65
C ARG A 51 19.66 1.61 -15.58
N PRO A 52 20.95 1.53 -15.90
CA PRO A 52 21.69 0.27 -15.71
C PRO A 52 21.70 -0.18 -14.25
N PRO A 53 21.70 -1.49 -13.99
CA PRO A 53 21.82 -2.00 -12.62
C PRO A 53 23.08 -1.48 -11.92
N ARG A 54 22.93 -1.10 -10.66
CA ARG A 54 24.07 -0.84 -9.76
C ARG A 54 24.58 -2.15 -9.16
N PRO A 55 25.83 -2.19 -8.65
CA PRO A 55 26.34 -3.37 -7.96
C PRO A 55 25.38 -3.84 -6.86
N GLY A 56 25.05 -5.13 -6.89
CA GLY A 56 24.12 -5.72 -5.92
C GLY A 56 22.64 -5.66 -6.29
N GLU A 57 22.26 -4.87 -7.28
CA GLU A 57 20.88 -4.86 -7.76
C GLU A 57 20.59 -6.03 -8.68
N VAL A 58 19.41 -6.62 -8.54
CA VAL A 58 18.98 -7.82 -9.27
C VAL A 58 17.75 -7.52 -10.11
N ASP A 59 17.81 -7.86 -11.39
CA ASP A 59 16.68 -7.74 -12.30
C ASP A 59 15.50 -8.60 -11.84
N GLY A 60 14.30 -8.00 -11.86
CA GLY A 60 13.08 -8.67 -11.40
C GLY A 60 12.89 -8.68 -9.88
N VAL A 61 13.86 -8.15 -9.13
CA VAL A 61 13.81 -8.04 -7.66
C VAL A 61 13.83 -6.58 -7.22
N ASP A 62 14.87 -5.83 -7.61
CA ASP A 62 14.99 -4.40 -7.27
C ASP A 62 14.25 -3.52 -8.28
N TYR A 63 14.42 -3.82 -9.54
CA TYR A 63 13.76 -3.19 -10.69
C TYR A 63 13.59 -4.21 -11.81
N TYR A 64 12.69 -3.91 -12.76
CA TYR A 64 12.77 -4.48 -14.10
C TYR A 64 13.72 -3.58 -14.92
N PHE A 65 14.92 -4.05 -15.19
CA PHE A 65 15.91 -3.30 -15.98
C PHE A 65 15.68 -3.57 -17.47
N VAL A 66 15.38 -2.52 -18.21
CA VAL A 66 15.10 -2.62 -19.66
C VAL A 66 15.87 -1.55 -20.41
N ASP A 67 16.00 -1.71 -21.72
CA ASP A 67 16.51 -0.64 -22.57
C ASP A 67 15.43 0.44 -22.83
N ARG A 68 15.88 1.58 -23.34
CA ARG A 68 14.99 2.72 -23.61
C ARG A 68 13.91 2.38 -24.67
N PRO A 69 14.23 1.70 -25.80
CA PRO A 69 13.21 1.31 -26.75
C PRO A 69 12.11 0.42 -26.18
N THR A 70 12.45 -0.52 -25.32
CA THR A 70 11.48 -1.40 -24.64
C THR A 70 10.57 -0.59 -23.72
N PHE A 71 11.13 0.34 -22.94
CA PHE A 71 10.35 1.21 -22.07
C PHE A 71 9.39 2.10 -22.87
N GLU A 72 9.90 2.74 -23.92
CA GLU A 72 9.10 3.64 -24.76
C GLU A 72 7.99 2.89 -25.51
N ALA A 73 8.23 1.65 -25.94
CA ALA A 73 7.20 0.81 -26.52
C ALA A 73 6.05 0.55 -25.54
N LEU A 74 6.38 0.31 -24.28
CA LEU A 74 5.38 0.10 -23.23
C LEU A 74 4.59 1.39 -22.92
N VAL A 75 5.24 2.55 -23.00
CA VAL A 75 4.56 3.85 -22.90
C VAL A 75 3.50 4.00 -24.00
N ARG A 76 3.85 3.67 -25.24
CA ARG A 76 2.92 3.77 -26.39
C ARG A 76 1.72 2.84 -26.26
N GLU A 77 1.88 1.73 -25.56
CA GLU A 77 0.82 0.73 -25.31
C GLU A 77 -0.01 1.03 -24.04
N ASP A 78 0.20 2.19 -23.41
CA ASP A 78 -0.41 2.53 -22.10
C ASP A 78 -0.10 1.49 -21.02
N GLY A 79 1.12 0.98 -21.06
CA GLY A 79 1.56 -0.12 -20.18
C GLY A 79 2.06 0.31 -18.81
N PHE A 80 2.01 1.60 -18.46
CA PHE A 80 2.39 2.12 -17.16
C PHE A 80 1.22 2.78 -16.42
N LEU A 81 1.15 2.57 -15.11
CA LEU A 81 0.26 3.32 -14.22
C LEU A 81 0.78 4.74 -14.01
N GLU A 82 2.08 4.91 -13.98
CA GLU A 82 2.80 6.18 -13.95
C GLU A 82 4.19 5.98 -14.53
N TYR A 83 4.77 7.03 -15.08
CA TYR A 83 6.18 7.05 -15.48
C TYR A 83 6.71 8.48 -15.49
N ALA A 84 8.03 8.61 -15.33
CA ALA A 84 8.73 9.89 -15.37
C ALA A 84 10.18 9.70 -15.78
N GLU A 85 10.79 10.78 -16.27
CA GLU A 85 12.22 10.84 -16.50
C GLU A 85 12.91 11.52 -15.31
N TYR A 86 13.98 10.91 -14.83
CA TYR A 86 14.80 11.45 -13.75
C TYR A 86 16.28 11.24 -14.05
N VAL A 87 17.05 12.34 -14.10
CA VAL A 87 18.50 12.32 -14.36
C VAL A 87 18.85 11.49 -15.61
N GLY A 88 18.12 11.70 -16.72
CA GLY A 88 18.35 11.04 -17.99
C GLY A 88 17.88 9.59 -18.11
N HIS A 89 17.25 9.05 -17.08
CA HIS A 89 16.70 7.69 -17.08
C HIS A 89 15.19 7.70 -16.87
N LEU A 90 14.52 6.75 -17.50
CA LEU A 90 13.08 6.54 -17.35
C LEU A 90 12.80 5.59 -16.20
N TYR A 91 11.76 5.90 -15.43
CA TYR A 91 11.24 5.08 -14.34
C TYR A 91 9.72 5.00 -14.47
N GLY A 92 9.14 3.85 -14.18
CA GLY A 92 7.70 3.72 -14.20
C GLY A 92 7.21 2.47 -13.50
N THR A 93 5.93 2.47 -13.16
CA THR A 93 5.25 1.32 -12.58
C THR A 93 4.51 0.58 -13.69
N PRO A 94 4.94 -0.64 -14.06
CA PRO A 94 4.23 -1.44 -15.06
C PRO A 94 2.81 -1.74 -14.59
N ARG A 95 1.85 -1.54 -15.49
CA ARG A 95 0.43 -1.80 -15.22
C ARG A 95 0.14 -3.29 -15.05
N ALA A 96 0.70 -4.14 -15.91
CA ALA A 96 0.33 -5.55 -16.00
C ALA A 96 0.53 -6.35 -14.70
N PRO A 97 1.68 -6.29 -13.99
CA PRO A 97 1.84 -7.01 -12.73
C PRO A 97 0.85 -6.57 -11.66
N VAL A 98 0.58 -5.26 -11.57
CA VAL A 98 -0.38 -4.69 -10.62
C VAL A 98 -1.80 -5.19 -10.93
N GLU A 99 -2.23 -5.09 -12.17
CA GLU A 99 -3.56 -5.54 -12.59
C GLU A 99 -3.77 -7.04 -12.34
N ARG A 100 -2.76 -7.86 -12.63
CA ARG A 100 -2.84 -9.31 -12.35
C ARG A 100 -3.02 -9.60 -10.87
N ALA A 101 -2.25 -8.95 -10.01
CA ALA A 101 -2.35 -9.14 -8.56
C ALA A 101 -3.71 -8.67 -8.02
N LEU A 102 -4.15 -7.48 -8.40
CA LEU A 102 -5.46 -6.95 -8.01
C LEU A 102 -6.61 -7.86 -8.46
N SER A 103 -6.53 -8.38 -9.68
CA SER A 103 -7.54 -9.29 -10.24
C SER A 103 -7.61 -10.63 -9.50
N ARG A 104 -6.49 -11.08 -8.90
CA ARG A 104 -6.46 -12.27 -8.04
C ARG A 104 -6.95 -12.00 -6.61
N GLY A 105 -7.35 -10.78 -6.31
CA GLY A 105 -7.76 -10.38 -4.96
C GLY A 105 -6.60 -10.08 -4.02
N GLU A 106 -5.38 -9.94 -4.54
CA GLU A 106 -4.22 -9.54 -3.76
C GLU A 106 -4.17 -8.02 -3.61
N ASP A 107 -3.92 -7.54 -2.40
CA ASP A 107 -3.59 -6.15 -2.16
C ASP A 107 -2.17 -5.87 -2.65
N VAL A 108 -1.96 -4.72 -3.27
CA VAL A 108 -0.70 -4.32 -3.88
C VAL A 108 -0.13 -3.11 -3.16
N LEU A 109 1.18 -3.11 -2.93
CA LEU A 109 1.93 -1.97 -2.43
C LEU A 109 2.89 -1.47 -3.50
N LEU A 110 2.83 -0.16 -3.77
CA LEU A 110 3.83 0.58 -4.54
C LEU A 110 4.61 1.49 -3.61
N GLU A 111 5.89 1.68 -3.89
CA GLU A 111 6.74 2.70 -3.28
C GLU A 111 7.27 3.60 -4.38
N ILE A 112 6.70 4.79 -4.51
CA ILE A 112 7.01 5.74 -5.58
C ILE A 112 7.03 7.18 -5.04
N GLU A 113 7.45 8.12 -5.87
CA GLU A 113 7.53 9.53 -5.52
C GLU A 113 6.15 10.23 -5.62
N VAL A 114 6.03 11.42 -5.03
CA VAL A 114 4.78 12.18 -4.95
C VAL A 114 4.11 12.34 -6.31
N GLN A 115 4.86 12.73 -7.33
CA GLN A 115 4.29 12.95 -8.67
C GLN A 115 3.74 11.66 -9.27
N GLY A 116 4.46 10.55 -9.12
CA GLY A 116 3.99 9.24 -9.54
C GLY A 116 2.75 8.78 -8.78
N ALA A 117 2.71 9.01 -7.47
CA ALA A 117 1.55 8.69 -6.65
C ALA A 117 0.30 9.43 -7.12
N LEU A 118 0.42 10.72 -7.42
CA LEU A 118 -0.69 11.52 -7.94
C LEU A 118 -1.13 11.07 -9.33
N GLN A 119 -0.21 10.63 -10.20
CA GLN A 119 -0.55 10.01 -11.48
C GLN A 119 -1.34 8.70 -11.28
N VAL A 120 -0.88 7.84 -10.36
CA VAL A 120 -1.60 6.60 -10.02
C VAL A 120 -3.01 6.90 -9.53
N LYS A 121 -3.18 7.90 -8.68
CA LYS A 121 -4.52 8.28 -8.18
C LYS A 121 -5.46 8.71 -9.29
N ARG A 122 -4.96 9.39 -10.31
CA ARG A 122 -5.75 9.75 -11.49
C ARG A 122 -6.13 8.54 -12.34
N ALA A 123 -5.21 7.60 -12.51
CA ALA A 123 -5.45 6.38 -13.28
C ALA A 123 -6.33 5.37 -12.53
N VAL A 124 -6.21 5.31 -11.21
CA VAL A 124 -6.90 4.39 -10.30
C VAL A 124 -7.45 5.19 -9.13
N PRO A 125 -8.64 5.81 -9.26
CA PRO A 125 -9.19 6.69 -8.23
C PRO A 125 -9.37 6.05 -6.85
N GLU A 126 -9.57 4.75 -6.79
CA GLU A 126 -9.69 3.98 -5.56
C GLU A 126 -8.35 3.65 -4.89
N ALA A 127 -7.22 3.98 -5.50
CA ALA A 127 -5.90 3.81 -4.88
C ALA A 127 -5.81 4.60 -3.58
N VAL A 128 -5.17 4.01 -2.58
CA VAL A 128 -4.98 4.62 -1.26
C VAL A 128 -3.55 5.15 -1.17
N LEU A 129 -3.42 6.46 -1.07
CA LEU A 129 -2.13 7.13 -1.00
C LEU A 129 -1.74 7.40 0.46
N ILE A 130 -0.56 6.92 0.85
CA ILE A 130 -0.04 7.02 2.22
C ILE A 130 1.29 7.76 2.17
N PHE A 131 1.36 8.91 2.85
CA PHE A 131 2.57 9.72 2.92
C PHE A 131 3.32 9.46 4.23
N LEU A 132 4.59 9.07 4.12
CA LEU A 132 5.46 8.83 5.26
C LEU A 132 6.26 10.10 5.59
N LEU A 133 6.03 10.64 6.79
CA LEU A 133 6.67 11.87 7.27
C LEU A 133 7.84 11.56 8.20
N PRO A 134 8.91 12.39 8.18
CA PRO A 134 9.82 12.47 9.31
C PRO A 134 9.16 13.23 10.46
N PRO A 135 9.67 13.12 11.70
CA PRO A 135 9.17 13.93 12.82
C PRO A 135 9.37 15.42 12.60
N SER A 136 10.47 15.79 11.90
CA SER A 136 10.80 17.16 11.52
C SER A 136 11.81 17.17 10.38
N LEU A 137 11.95 18.30 9.70
CA LEU A 137 13.01 18.49 8.70
C LEU A 137 14.40 18.42 9.34
N SER A 138 14.56 18.88 10.56
CA SER A 138 15.83 18.76 11.30
C SER A 138 16.22 17.32 11.55
N GLU A 139 15.26 16.48 11.94
CA GLU A 139 15.49 15.05 12.12
C GLU A 139 15.80 14.35 10.78
N LEU A 140 15.14 14.74 9.71
CA LEU A 140 15.47 14.23 8.37
C LEU A 140 16.90 14.60 7.98
N LYS A 141 17.31 15.84 8.24
CA LYS A 141 18.69 16.30 8.02
C LYS A 141 19.68 15.46 8.82
N ARG A 142 19.39 15.22 10.09
CA ARG A 142 20.23 14.39 10.95
C ARG A 142 20.41 12.99 10.34
N ARG A 143 19.33 12.35 9.92
CA ARG A 143 19.35 11.02 9.30
C ARG A 143 20.19 11.00 8.02
N LEU A 144 20.05 12.01 7.17
CA LEU A 144 20.83 12.15 5.94
C LEU A 144 22.33 12.36 6.22
N VAL A 145 22.67 13.20 7.19
CA VAL A 145 24.07 13.45 7.59
C VAL A 145 24.69 12.18 8.15
N TYR A 146 24.03 11.49 9.08
CA TYR A 146 24.59 10.29 9.70
C TYR A 146 24.71 9.11 8.75
N ARG A 147 23.92 9.04 7.68
CA ARG A 147 24.12 8.04 6.62
C ARG A 147 25.48 8.20 5.92
N GLY A 148 26.03 9.41 5.87
CA GLY A 148 27.35 9.69 5.30
C GLY A 148 27.48 9.43 3.78
N LYS A 149 26.37 9.35 3.05
CA LYS A 149 26.36 9.01 1.62
C LYS A 149 26.27 10.21 0.71
N ASP A 150 25.92 11.38 1.24
CA ASP A 150 25.62 12.57 0.45
C ASP A 150 26.52 13.75 0.83
N SER A 151 26.87 14.55 -0.17
CA SER A 151 27.54 15.83 0.03
C SER A 151 26.60 16.85 0.69
N PRO A 152 27.15 17.91 1.31
CA PRO A 152 26.31 18.97 1.90
C PRO A 152 25.33 19.58 0.90
N GLU A 153 25.72 19.74 -0.35
CA GLU A 153 24.87 20.28 -1.43
C GLU A 153 23.72 19.34 -1.75
N LYS A 154 23.97 18.02 -1.79
CA LYS A 154 22.92 17.02 -1.99
C LYS A 154 21.95 16.97 -0.83
N ILE A 155 22.43 17.07 0.41
CA ILE A 155 21.59 17.11 1.59
C ILE A 155 20.66 18.31 1.52
N GLN A 156 21.17 19.48 1.16
CA GLN A 156 20.36 20.69 1.03
C GLN A 156 19.27 20.53 -0.03
N LYS A 157 19.60 19.98 -1.18
CA LYS A 157 18.62 19.70 -2.25
C LYS A 157 17.55 18.72 -1.80
N ARG A 158 17.92 17.68 -1.06
CA ARG A 158 16.99 16.70 -0.53
C ARG A 158 16.05 17.26 0.52
N LEU A 159 16.54 18.20 1.34
CA LEU A 159 15.70 18.90 2.32
C LEU A 159 14.71 19.86 1.62
N GLU A 160 15.13 20.57 0.60
CA GLU A 160 14.24 21.41 -0.20
C GLU A 160 13.15 20.58 -0.89
N GLN A 161 13.53 19.45 -1.47
CA GLN A 161 12.60 18.53 -2.09
C GLN A 161 11.63 17.94 -1.04
N ALA A 162 12.12 17.55 0.13
CA ALA A 162 11.31 17.05 1.22
C ALA A 162 10.29 18.08 1.71
N GLU A 163 10.71 19.33 1.84
CA GLU A 163 9.81 20.43 2.22
C GLU A 163 8.68 20.60 1.21
N TRP A 164 8.99 20.58 -0.08
CA TRP A 164 8.00 20.64 -1.14
C TRP A 164 7.02 19.45 -1.08
N GLU A 165 7.55 18.26 -0.89
CA GLU A 165 6.74 17.04 -0.78
C GLU A 165 5.80 17.09 0.44
N ILE A 166 6.32 17.50 1.59
CA ILE A 166 5.54 17.65 2.83
C ILE A 166 4.40 18.67 2.66
N ARG A 167 4.68 19.77 1.98
CA ARG A 167 3.63 20.78 1.68
C ARG A 167 2.51 20.22 0.80
N ASN A 168 2.78 19.18 0.02
CA ASN A 168 1.82 18.50 -0.83
C ASN A 168 1.19 17.25 -0.19
N ALA A 169 1.58 16.90 1.04
CA ALA A 169 1.07 15.71 1.72
C ALA A 169 -0.45 15.72 1.95
N HIS A 170 -1.07 16.91 1.98
CA HIS A 170 -2.53 17.08 2.08
C HIS A 170 -3.30 16.50 0.88
N LEU A 171 -2.62 16.21 -0.24
CA LEU A 171 -3.21 15.55 -1.42
C LEU A 171 -3.28 14.02 -1.24
N PHE A 172 -2.69 13.48 -0.19
CA PHE A 172 -2.69 12.06 0.12
C PHE A 172 -3.89 11.70 1.01
N ASP A 173 -4.23 10.42 1.04
CA ASP A 173 -5.34 9.94 1.85
C ASP A 173 -4.97 9.80 3.34
N TYR A 174 -3.71 9.44 3.60
CA TYR A 174 -3.19 9.22 4.95
C TYR A 174 -1.78 9.76 5.10
N VAL A 175 -1.45 10.12 6.32
CA VAL A 175 -0.10 10.54 6.72
C VAL A 175 0.34 9.67 7.89
N VAL A 176 1.54 9.12 7.81
CA VAL A 176 2.17 8.32 8.87
C VAL A 176 3.48 8.98 9.26
N VAL A 177 3.68 9.24 10.54
CA VAL A 177 4.93 9.81 11.05
C VAL A 177 5.90 8.68 11.42
N ASN A 178 7.07 8.65 10.79
CA ASN A 178 8.13 7.71 11.14
C ASN A 178 9.13 8.34 12.11
N ASP A 179 8.73 8.40 13.37
CA ASP A 179 9.60 8.74 14.51
C ASP A 179 10.13 7.46 15.15
N VAL A 180 9.26 6.69 15.75
CA VAL A 180 9.53 5.35 16.25
C VAL A 180 9.05 4.34 15.20
N LEU A 181 9.97 3.53 14.69
CA LEU A 181 9.70 2.60 13.58
C LEU A 181 8.49 1.70 13.85
N GLU A 182 8.41 1.09 15.03
CA GLU A 182 7.31 0.17 15.36
C GLU A 182 5.95 0.87 15.41
N GLU A 183 5.89 2.11 15.81
CA GLU A 183 4.66 2.92 15.79
C GLU A 183 4.24 3.24 14.35
N ALA A 184 5.19 3.63 13.50
CA ALA A 184 4.92 3.89 12.09
C ALA A 184 4.40 2.63 11.38
N VAL A 185 5.01 1.47 11.65
CA VAL A 185 4.56 0.19 11.11
C VAL A 185 3.15 -0.15 11.60
N ALA A 186 2.87 0.05 12.88
CA ALA A 186 1.55 -0.18 13.45
C ALA A 186 0.49 0.71 12.81
N ASP A 187 0.79 2.00 12.61
CA ASP A 187 -0.11 2.95 11.94
C ASP A 187 -0.37 2.54 10.49
N PHE A 188 0.68 2.15 9.78
CA PHE A 188 0.56 1.67 8.39
C PHE A 188 -0.36 0.44 8.31
N LEU A 189 -0.14 -0.55 9.17
CA LEU A 189 -0.98 -1.75 9.24
C LEU A 189 -2.43 -1.43 9.60
N ALA A 190 -2.65 -0.46 10.48
CA ALA A 190 -3.99 -0.01 10.86
C ALA A 190 -4.73 0.60 9.65
N ILE A 191 -4.05 1.38 8.82
CA ILE A 191 -4.60 1.93 7.57
C ILE A 191 -5.01 0.82 6.62
N LEU A 192 -4.16 -0.18 6.40
CA LEU A 192 -4.48 -1.34 5.57
C LEU A 192 -5.73 -2.05 6.07
N THR A 193 -5.81 -2.27 7.38
CA THR A 193 -6.96 -2.93 7.99
C THR A 193 -8.23 -2.10 7.83
N ALA A 194 -8.18 -0.80 8.10
CA ALA A 194 -9.32 0.10 7.96
C ALA A 194 -9.85 0.13 6.52
N GLU A 195 -8.96 0.22 5.54
CA GLU A 195 -9.34 0.23 4.13
C GLU A 195 -9.99 -1.09 3.70
N ARG A 196 -9.50 -2.21 4.20
CA ARG A 196 -10.10 -3.54 3.95
C ARG A 196 -11.48 -3.71 4.58
N ARG A 197 -11.83 -2.89 5.57
CA ARG A 197 -13.11 -2.92 6.31
C ARG A 197 -14.12 -1.87 5.86
N ARG A 198 -13.84 -1.12 4.81
CA ARG A 198 -14.85 -0.22 4.24
C ARG A 198 -16.08 -1.02 3.84
N SER A 199 -17.28 -0.51 4.14
CA SER A 199 -18.54 -1.23 3.91
C SER A 199 -18.72 -1.73 2.48
N GLY A 200 -18.29 -0.96 1.49
CA GLY A 200 -18.31 -1.36 0.08
C GLY A 200 -17.42 -2.57 -0.25
N ARG A 201 -16.50 -2.93 0.64
CA ARG A 201 -15.63 -4.10 0.50
C ARG A 201 -16.07 -5.29 1.36
N MET A 202 -17.11 -5.10 2.15
CA MET A 202 -17.60 -6.10 3.11
C MET A 202 -18.91 -6.78 2.66
N GLY A 203 -19.25 -6.71 1.38
CA GLY A 203 -20.49 -7.23 0.83
C GLY A 203 -20.73 -8.70 1.16
N GLU A 204 -19.72 -9.55 1.02
CA GLU A 204 -19.83 -10.97 1.34
C GLU A 204 -20.06 -11.21 2.84
N ALA A 205 -19.40 -10.45 3.70
CA ALA A 205 -19.62 -10.53 5.15
C ALA A 205 -21.03 -10.06 5.53
N LEU A 206 -21.54 -9.03 4.85
CA LEU A 206 -22.91 -8.57 5.03
C LEU A 206 -23.92 -9.62 4.58
N GLU A 207 -23.69 -10.26 3.44
CA GLU A 207 -24.54 -11.37 2.97
C GLU A 207 -24.51 -12.55 3.95
N MET A 208 -23.33 -12.91 4.45
CA MET A 208 -23.20 -13.97 5.45
C MET A 208 -23.95 -13.65 6.74
N ALA A 209 -23.90 -12.39 7.18
CA ALA A 209 -24.62 -11.96 8.39
C ALA A 209 -26.14 -12.05 8.23
N LEU A 210 -26.64 -11.95 7.01
CA LEU A 210 -28.08 -12.09 6.72
C LEU A 210 -28.53 -13.55 6.57
N ARG A 211 -27.62 -14.50 6.52
CA ARG A 211 -27.97 -15.91 6.39
C ARG A 211 -28.69 -16.43 7.64
N ARG A 212 -29.69 -17.28 7.41
CA ARG A 212 -30.45 -17.91 8.46
C ARG A 212 -30.32 -19.42 8.31
N ASP A 213 -29.83 -20.06 9.36
CA ASP A 213 -29.80 -21.53 9.46
C ASP A 213 -31.12 -22.00 10.02
N LEU A 214 -31.97 -22.59 9.17
CA LEU A 214 -33.30 -23.01 9.54
C LEU A 214 -33.31 -24.12 10.62
N ALA A 215 -32.32 -25.01 10.61
CA ALA A 215 -32.20 -26.04 11.63
C ALA A 215 -31.84 -25.44 13.00
N LEU A 216 -30.86 -24.54 13.02
CA LEU A 216 -30.49 -23.83 14.26
C LEU A 216 -31.64 -22.95 14.77
N GLU A 217 -32.33 -22.24 13.88
CA GLU A 217 -33.49 -21.40 14.28
C GLU A 217 -34.63 -22.25 14.89
N ALA A 218 -34.93 -23.43 14.30
CA ALA A 218 -35.93 -24.33 14.86
C ALA A 218 -35.53 -24.80 16.26
N GLU A 219 -34.29 -25.13 16.50
CA GLU A 219 -33.76 -25.48 17.82
C GLU A 219 -33.90 -24.32 18.82
N LEU A 220 -33.53 -23.11 18.40
CA LEU A 220 -33.63 -21.93 19.25
C LEU A 220 -35.10 -21.58 19.57
N ASP A 221 -36.00 -21.70 18.61
CA ASP A 221 -37.44 -21.51 18.82
C ASP A 221 -38.01 -22.50 19.82
N GLU A 222 -37.55 -23.75 19.80
CA GLU A 222 -37.97 -24.76 20.78
C GLU A 222 -37.47 -24.38 22.19
N ILE A 223 -36.23 -23.90 22.32
CA ILE A 223 -35.67 -23.42 23.58
C ILE A 223 -36.50 -22.24 24.11
N LEU A 224 -36.86 -21.29 23.24
CA LEU A 224 -37.69 -20.14 23.61
C LEU A 224 -39.10 -20.57 24.06
N ARG A 225 -39.72 -21.52 23.39
CA ARG A 225 -41.02 -22.09 23.79
C ARG A 225 -40.94 -22.72 25.18
N ARG A 226 -39.92 -23.51 25.46
CA ARG A 226 -39.72 -24.11 26.78
C ARG A 226 -39.50 -23.09 27.88
N ARG A 227 -38.78 -22.02 27.59
CA ARG A 227 -38.44 -20.97 28.57
C ARG A 227 -39.59 -20.00 28.86
N TYR A 228 -40.35 -19.63 27.86
CA TYR A 228 -41.35 -18.57 27.95
C TYR A 228 -42.78 -19.03 27.60
N GLY A 229 -42.99 -20.23 27.05
CA GLY A 229 -44.28 -20.74 26.64
C GLY A 229 -45.15 -21.31 27.75
N GLY A 230 -44.75 -21.17 29.02
CA GLY A 230 -45.41 -21.72 30.18
C GLY A 230 -46.25 -20.75 31.01
N THR A 231 -46.63 -19.60 30.49
CA THR A 231 -47.53 -18.66 31.21
C THR A 231 -48.82 -18.43 30.43
N GLY A 232 -49.65 -19.48 30.39
CA GLY A 232 -50.98 -19.41 29.86
C GLY A 232 -51.94 -20.23 30.72
N HIS A 233 -52.22 -19.76 31.94
CA HIS A 233 -53.42 -20.09 32.68
C HIS A 233 -53.81 -18.93 33.55
#